data_dc65564b066178d603fbd2b861aba028
#
_entry.id   dc65564b066178d603fbd2b861aba028
#
_cell.length_a   1.000
_cell.length_b   1.000
_cell.length_c   1.000
_cell.angle_alpha   90.00
_cell.angle_beta   90.00
_cell.angle_gamma   90.00
#
_symmetry.space_group_name_H-M   'P 1'
#
loop_
_entity.id
_entity.type
_entity.pdbx_description
1 polymer ?
#
loop_
_entity_poly.entity_id
_entity_poly.type
_entity_poly.pdbx_seq_one_letter_code
_entity_poly.pdbx_strand_id
1 'polypeptide(L)'
;KNAEEPRDPASITKIITCLLTLENMDLNDEVTITHDPVTTGQNIALKKGETLKVKDLLYALMLHSSNDAAEVLAIAVGGDFDTFAEMMNERAKECGAKNTTFHNPNGLNPDGQEHNWTTAYDISMMAREAMKNPTFRKLVTTTHHKIPATNLSKERKLKTTNPCLGVYDGITGVKTGTS
;
A
#
# COMPACT_ATOMS: atom_id res chain seq x y z
N LYS A 1 -1.85 -24.71 -4.43
CA LYS A 1 -3.24 -25.16 -4.51
C LYS A 1 -4.09 -23.93 -4.80
N ASN A 2 -4.96 -23.98 -5.83
CA ASN A 2 -5.88 -22.92 -6.23
C ASN A 2 -5.19 -21.57 -6.59
N ALA A 3 -4.00 -21.61 -7.19
CA ALA A 3 -3.19 -20.42 -7.43
C ALA A 3 -3.83 -19.45 -8.43
N GLU A 4 -4.70 -19.93 -9.31
CA GLU A 4 -5.38 -19.18 -10.35
C GLU A 4 -6.84 -18.84 -9.97
N GLU A 5 -7.29 -19.18 -8.77
CA GLU A 5 -8.66 -18.87 -8.33
C GLU A 5 -8.77 -17.39 -7.97
N PRO A 6 -9.69 -16.63 -8.59
CA PRO A 6 -9.89 -15.22 -8.25
C PRO A 6 -10.34 -15.05 -6.80
N ARG A 7 -9.70 -14.12 -6.12
CA ARG A 7 -10.00 -13.75 -4.73
C ARG A 7 -9.88 -12.25 -4.54
N ASP A 8 -10.57 -11.76 -3.54
CA ASP A 8 -10.37 -10.44 -3.00
C ASP A 8 -8.99 -10.36 -2.32
N PRO A 9 -8.09 -9.47 -2.76
CA PRO A 9 -6.77 -9.32 -2.17
C PRO A 9 -6.77 -8.60 -0.82
N ALA A 10 -7.85 -7.92 -0.45
CA ALA A 10 -7.88 -7.03 0.70
C ALA A 10 -6.63 -6.12 0.73
N SER A 11 -6.04 -5.90 1.90
CA SER A 11 -4.84 -5.05 2.04
C SER A 11 -3.57 -5.54 1.33
N ILE A 12 -3.57 -6.74 0.71
CA ILE A 12 -2.44 -7.17 -0.14
C ILE A 12 -2.36 -6.28 -1.40
N THR A 13 -3.47 -5.67 -1.82
CA THR A 13 -3.52 -4.59 -2.83
C THR A 13 -2.41 -3.55 -2.65
N LYS A 14 -2.05 -3.20 -1.42
CA LYS A 14 -1.06 -2.16 -1.11
C LYS A 14 0.36 -2.47 -1.63
N ILE A 15 0.62 -3.70 -2.09
CA ILE A 15 1.89 -4.05 -2.75
C ILE A 15 2.04 -3.24 -4.05
N ILE A 16 1.01 -3.22 -4.90
CA ILE A 16 1.06 -2.48 -6.16
C ILE A 16 1.01 -0.97 -5.92
N THR A 17 0.25 -0.50 -4.93
CA THR A 17 0.23 0.91 -4.52
C THR A 17 1.63 1.39 -4.09
N CYS A 18 2.33 0.58 -3.28
CA CYS A 18 3.70 0.86 -2.87
C CYS A 18 4.67 0.89 -4.06
N LEU A 19 4.56 -0.09 -4.98
CA LEU A 19 5.42 -0.18 -6.16
C LEU A 19 5.27 1.06 -7.04
N LEU A 20 4.04 1.44 -7.38
CA LEU A 20 3.77 2.64 -8.17
C LEU A 20 4.28 3.92 -7.51
N THR A 21 4.11 4.05 -6.19
CA THR A 21 4.65 5.20 -5.46
C THR A 21 6.18 5.27 -5.57
N LEU A 22 6.87 4.14 -5.40
CA LEU A 22 8.34 4.07 -5.49
C LEU A 22 8.87 4.32 -6.90
N GLU A 23 8.07 4.08 -7.93
CA GLU A 23 8.43 4.31 -9.33
C GLU A 23 8.18 5.75 -9.77
N ASN A 24 7.31 6.50 -9.09
CA ASN A 24 6.86 7.84 -9.53
C ASN A 24 7.23 8.98 -8.58
N MET A 25 7.71 8.71 -7.37
CA MET A 25 7.99 9.75 -6.36
C MET A 25 9.31 9.51 -5.63
N ASP A 26 9.97 10.60 -5.23
CA ASP A 26 11.12 10.53 -4.35
C ASP A 26 10.73 10.37 -2.88
N LEU A 27 11.50 9.59 -2.12
CA LEU A 27 11.23 9.30 -0.70
C LEU A 27 11.17 10.56 0.19
N ASN A 28 11.87 11.61 -0.20
CA ASN A 28 11.96 12.86 0.56
C ASN A 28 10.95 13.92 0.09
N ASP A 29 10.19 13.64 -0.98
CA ASP A 29 9.13 14.53 -1.41
C ASP A 29 8.10 14.71 -0.29
N GLU A 30 7.56 15.91 -0.19
CA GLU A 30 6.50 16.24 0.75
C GLU A 30 5.15 16.22 0.06
N VAL A 31 4.20 15.49 0.66
CA VAL A 31 2.82 15.40 0.20
C VAL A 31 1.94 16.15 1.19
N THR A 32 1.23 17.17 0.72
CA THR A 32 0.16 17.85 1.47
C THR A 32 -1.19 17.22 1.09
N ILE A 33 -1.91 16.74 2.09
CA ILE A 33 -3.17 16.02 1.91
C ILE A 33 -4.27 17.01 1.50
N THR A 34 -4.88 16.78 0.34
CA THR A 34 -5.86 17.70 -0.27
C THR A 34 -7.32 17.33 -0.02
N HIS A 35 -7.58 16.11 0.44
CA HIS A 35 -8.93 15.57 0.70
C HIS A 35 -9.06 15.11 2.15
N ASP A 36 -10.25 14.70 2.57
CA ASP A 36 -10.47 14.06 3.85
C ASP A 36 -10.25 12.54 3.69
N PRO A 37 -9.15 11.98 4.25
CA PRO A 37 -8.83 10.57 4.02
C PRO A 37 -9.80 9.62 4.73
N VAL A 38 -9.91 8.40 4.20
CA VAL A 38 -10.74 7.34 4.80
C VAL A 38 -10.32 7.05 6.25
N THR A 39 -11.30 6.84 7.10
CA THR A 39 -11.11 6.49 8.51
C THR A 39 -11.48 5.04 8.83
N THR A 40 -12.04 4.31 7.85
CA THR A 40 -12.44 2.92 8.00
C THR A 40 -11.24 1.97 7.97
N GLY A 41 -11.27 0.96 8.81
CA GLY A 41 -10.22 -0.05 8.92
C GLY A 41 -8.92 0.50 9.51
N GLN A 42 -7.78 -0.08 9.12
CA GLN A 42 -6.47 0.37 9.59
C GLN A 42 -6.11 1.74 9.00
N ASN A 43 -5.80 2.70 9.86
CA ASN A 43 -5.40 4.04 9.47
C ASN A 43 -4.47 4.66 10.52
N ILE A 44 -3.83 5.77 10.22
CA ILE A 44 -2.97 6.53 11.14
C ILE A 44 -3.55 7.92 11.46
N ALA A 45 -4.84 8.11 11.17
CA ALA A 45 -5.58 9.34 11.38
C ALA A 45 -4.95 10.55 10.69
N LEU A 46 -4.66 10.40 9.41
CA LEU A 46 -4.22 11.49 8.54
C LEU A 46 -5.32 12.54 8.38
N LYS A 47 -4.94 13.80 8.19
CA LYS A 47 -5.86 14.93 8.14
C LYS A 47 -5.65 15.75 6.87
N LYS A 48 -6.71 16.25 6.30
CA LYS A 48 -6.64 17.27 5.24
C LYS A 48 -5.78 18.47 5.68
N GLY A 49 -4.87 18.90 4.82
CA GLY A 49 -3.89 19.94 5.11
C GLY A 49 -2.65 19.48 5.88
N GLU A 50 -2.58 18.21 6.28
CA GLU A 50 -1.38 17.64 6.89
C GLU A 50 -0.31 17.37 5.81
N THR A 51 0.97 17.63 6.13
CA THR A 51 2.09 17.40 5.22
C THR A 51 3.02 16.34 5.79
N LEU A 52 3.32 15.30 4.99
CA LEU A 52 4.23 14.21 5.34
C LEU A 52 5.17 13.91 4.18
N LYS A 53 6.31 13.29 4.50
CA LYS A 53 7.20 12.75 3.47
C LYS A 53 6.65 11.45 2.89
N VAL A 54 6.90 11.24 1.60
CA VAL A 54 6.54 10.01 0.89
C VAL A 54 7.03 8.77 1.63
N LYS A 55 8.27 8.78 2.13
CA LYS A 55 8.81 7.64 2.91
C LYS A 55 7.97 7.30 4.14
N ASP A 56 7.45 8.29 4.84
CA ASP A 56 6.66 8.08 6.06
C ASP A 56 5.26 7.53 5.74
N LEU A 57 4.67 8.00 4.64
CA LEU A 57 3.43 7.43 4.08
C LEU A 57 3.62 5.99 3.61
N LEU A 58 4.76 5.66 2.98
CA LEU A 58 5.09 4.28 2.58
C LEU A 58 5.28 3.35 3.78
N TYR A 59 5.89 3.82 4.87
CA TYR A 59 5.95 3.05 6.12
C TYR A 59 4.56 2.85 6.72
N ALA A 60 3.70 3.87 6.73
CA ALA A 60 2.31 3.71 7.17
C ALA A 60 1.55 2.69 6.31
N LEU A 61 1.70 2.76 4.99
CA LEU A 61 1.12 1.84 4.02
C LEU A 61 1.52 0.39 4.28
N MET A 62 2.82 0.11 4.40
CA MET A 62 3.33 -1.26 4.40
C MET A 62 3.41 -1.89 5.79
N LEU A 63 3.83 -1.15 6.83
CA LEU A 63 3.92 -1.66 8.19
C LEU A 63 2.57 -1.73 8.88
N HIS A 64 1.84 -0.61 8.88
CA HIS A 64 0.58 -0.46 9.62
C HIS A 64 -0.64 -0.80 8.76
N SER A 65 -0.45 -1.03 7.46
CA SER A 65 -1.54 -1.31 6.51
C SER A 65 -2.55 -0.15 6.39
N SER A 66 -2.08 1.10 6.53
CA SER A 66 -2.92 2.29 6.60
C SER A 66 -3.68 2.53 5.29
N ASN A 67 -5.01 2.58 5.37
CA ASN A 67 -5.88 2.84 4.22
C ASN A 67 -5.84 4.30 3.81
N ASP A 68 -5.82 5.21 4.79
CA ASP A 68 -5.65 6.65 4.56
C ASP A 68 -4.33 6.99 3.86
N ALA A 69 -3.23 6.33 4.23
CA ALA A 69 -1.96 6.50 3.53
C ALA A 69 -2.01 5.98 2.08
N ALA A 70 -2.76 4.91 1.81
CA ALA A 70 -2.94 4.41 0.45
C ALA A 70 -3.66 5.42 -0.45
N GLU A 71 -4.73 6.05 0.05
CA GLU A 71 -5.49 7.07 -0.68
C GLU A 71 -4.65 8.33 -0.94
N VAL A 72 -3.93 8.80 0.08
CA VAL A 72 -3.05 9.97 -0.06
C VAL A 72 -1.98 9.74 -1.11
N LEU A 73 -1.34 8.56 -1.11
CA LEU A 73 -0.33 8.21 -2.11
C LEU A 73 -0.95 8.04 -3.50
N ALA A 74 -2.14 7.45 -3.62
CA ALA A 74 -2.84 7.31 -4.89
C ALA A 74 -3.12 8.66 -5.55
N ILE A 75 -3.63 9.62 -4.79
CA ILE A 75 -3.87 10.98 -5.30
C ILE A 75 -2.56 11.71 -5.61
N ALA A 76 -1.52 11.52 -4.79
CA ALA A 76 -0.23 12.15 -5.04
C ALA A 76 0.44 11.65 -6.34
N VAL A 77 0.25 10.38 -6.70
CA VAL A 77 0.82 9.77 -7.90
C VAL A 77 -0.09 9.94 -9.13
N GLY A 78 -1.39 9.62 -8.99
CA GLY A 78 -2.34 9.58 -10.10
C GLY A 78 -3.10 10.89 -10.33
N GLY A 79 -3.13 11.77 -9.34
CA GLY A 79 -3.97 12.98 -9.34
C GLY A 79 -5.39 12.71 -8.84
N ASP A 80 -5.96 11.57 -9.18
CA ASP A 80 -7.25 11.07 -8.71
C ASP A 80 -7.26 9.53 -8.60
N PHE A 81 -8.34 8.97 -8.04
CA PHE A 81 -8.45 7.53 -7.81
C PHE A 81 -8.61 6.72 -9.09
N ASP A 82 -9.34 7.23 -10.08
CA ASP A 82 -9.61 6.51 -11.33
C ASP A 82 -8.33 6.38 -12.14
N THR A 83 -7.60 7.47 -12.31
CA THR A 83 -6.28 7.47 -12.96
C THR A 83 -5.31 6.54 -12.25
N PHE A 84 -5.28 6.56 -10.91
CA PHE A 84 -4.41 5.66 -10.16
C PHE A 84 -4.81 4.20 -10.32
N ALA A 85 -6.12 3.87 -10.36
CA ALA A 85 -6.59 2.52 -10.62
C ALA A 85 -6.20 2.03 -12.02
N GLU A 86 -6.26 2.89 -13.04
CA GLU A 86 -5.74 2.57 -14.37
C GLU A 86 -4.24 2.25 -14.33
N MET A 87 -3.43 3.07 -13.66
CA MET A 87 -1.99 2.81 -13.47
C MET A 87 -1.74 1.47 -12.76
N MET A 88 -2.54 1.14 -11.73
CA MET A 88 -2.44 -0.15 -11.02
C MET A 88 -2.68 -1.32 -11.98
N ASN A 89 -3.71 -1.24 -12.82
CA ASN A 89 -4.07 -2.29 -13.77
C ASN A 89 -3.03 -2.45 -14.88
N GLU A 90 -2.49 -1.36 -15.40
CA GLU A 90 -1.42 -1.39 -16.39
C GLU A 90 -0.16 -2.03 -15.80
N ARG A 91 0.25 -1.56 -14.62
CA ARG A 91 1.46 -2.08 -13.96
C ARG A 91 1.32 -3.55 -13.55
N ALA A 92 0.13 -4.00 -13.15
CA ALA A 92 -0.14 -5.40 -12.89
C ALA A 92 0.06 -6.26 -14.16
N LYS A 93 -0.45 -5.82 -15.30
CA LYS A 93 -0.23 -6.50 -16.60
C LYS A 93 1.26 -6.60 -16.96
N GLU A 94 2.02 -5.53 -16.77
CA GLU A 94 3.48 -5.53 -16.98
C GLU A 94 4.22 -6.50 -16.05
N CYS A 95 3.73 -6.72 -14.82
CA CYS A 95 4.23 -7.74 -13.93
C CYS A 95 3.88 -9.17 -14.37
N GLY A 96 2.99 -9.32 -15.37
CA GLY A 96 2.49 -10.61 -15.86
C GLY A 96 1.23 -11.10 -15.15
N ALA A 97 0.57 -10.26 -14.35
CA ALA A 97 -0.73 -10.55 -13.74
C ALA A 97 -1.84 -10.47 -14.80
N LYS A 98 -2.48 -11.59 -15.09
CA LYS A 98 -3.47 -11.70 -16.19
C LYS A 98 -4.92 -11.75 -15.70
N ASN A 99 -5.12 -12.12 -14.45
CA ASN A 99 -6.42 -12.33 -13.82
C ASN A 99 -6.61 -11.36 -12.64
N THR A 100 -6.20 -10.11 -12.84
CA THR A 100 -6.20 -9.07 -11.81
C THR A 100 -6.92 -7.83 -12.31
N THR A 101 -7.77 -7.26 -11.45
CA THR A 101 -8.42 -5.97 -11.67
C THR A 101 -8.41 -5.19 -10.35
N PHE A 102 -7.92 -3.96 -10.40
CA PHE A 102 -7.92 -3.03 -9.28
C PHE A 102 -8.86 -1.86 -9.54
N HIS A 103 -9.64 -1.48 -8.53
CA HIS A 103 -10.56 -0.34 -8.51
C HIS A 103 -10.21 0.67 -7.40
N ASN A 104 -9.40 0.27 -6.41
CA ASN A 104 -9.00 1.14 -5.32
C ASN A 104 -7.59 0.80 -4.80
N PRO A 105 -6.89 1.76 -4.15
CA PRO A 105 -5.48 1.60 -3.75
C PRO A 105 -5.27 0.83 -2.44
N ASN A 106 -6.33 0.59 -1.66
CA ASN A 106 -6.23 0.11 -0.28
C ASN A 106 -6.76 -1.31 -0.05
N GLY A 107 -7.62 -1.81 -0.95
CA GLY A 107 -8.28 -3.12 -0.85
C GLY A 107 -9.49 -3.12 0.09
N LEU A 108 -10.07 -1.96 0.38
CA LEU A 108 -11.38 -1.89 1.02
C LEU A 108 -12.47 -2.19 0.00
N ASN A 109 -13.53 -2.83 0.46
CA ASN A 109 -14.71 -3.17 -0.35
C ASN A 109 -15.97 -2.58 0.28
N PRO A 110 -16.20 -1.26 0.13
CA PRO A 110 -17.45 -0.64 0.60
C PRO A 110 -18.63 -1.19 -0.19
N ASP A 111 -19.76 -1.35 0.48
CA ASP A 111 -21.02 -1.79 -0.17
C ASP A 111 -21.35 -0.90 -1.38
N GLY A 112 -21.70 -1.55 -2.50
CA GLY A 112 -22.08 -0.87 -3.74
C GLY A 112 -20.92 -0.34 -4.59
N GLN A 113 -19.69 -0.62 -4.24
CA GLN A 113 -18.51 -0.30 -5.06
C GLN A 113 -17.93 -1.56 -5.70
N GLU A 114 -17.17 -1.37 -6.78
CA GLU A 114 -16.42 -2.46 -7.41
C GLU A 114 -15.25 -2.88 -6.54
N HIS A 115 -15.05 -4.19 -6.45
CA HIS A 115 -14.02 -4.81 -5.62
C HIS A 115 -12.76 -5.09 -6.43
N ASN A 116 -11.62 -5.05 -5.75
CA ASN A 116 -10.38 -5.56 -6.33
C ASN A 116 -10.45 -7.10 -6.43
N TRP A 117 -9.97 -7.63 -7.56
CA TRP A 117 -9.88 -9.07 -7.79
C TRP A 117 -8.48 -9.43 -8.27
N THR A 118 -7.94 -10.53 -7.76
CA THR A 118 -6.64 -11.06 -8.18
C THR A 118 -6.55 -12.55 -7.90
N THR A 119 -5.43 -13.17 -8.28
CA THR A 119 -5.11 -14.56 -7.94
C THR A 119 -3.84 -14.63 -7.10
N ALA A 120 -3.64 -15.72 -6.38
CA ALA A 120 -2.40 -15.93 -5.63
C ALA A 120 -1.16 -15.95 -6.56
N TYR A 121 -1.31 -16.45 -7.78
CA TYR A 121 -0.27 -16.38 -8.80
C TYR A 121 0.06 -14.94 -9.17
N ASP A 122 -0.93 -14.15 -9.55
CA ASP A 122 -0.74 -12.76 -9.99
C ASP A 122 -0.12 -11.89 -8.89
N ILE A 123 -0.60 -12.03 -7.64
CA ILE A 123 0.00 -11.33 -6.48
C ILE A 123 1.47 -11.74 -6.32
N SER A 124 1.82 -13.00 -6.53
CA SER A 124 3.21 -13.46 -6.43
C SER A 124 4.11 -12.82 -7.49
N MET A 125 3.58 -12.58 -8.69
CA MET A 125 4.31 -11.90 -9.76
C MET A 125 4.56 -10.43 -9.43
N MET A 126 3.54 -9.71 -8.95
CA MET A 126 3.67 -8.32 -8.51
C MET A 126 4.61 -8.19 -7.30
N ALA A 127 4.49 -9.07 -6.31
CA ALA A 127 5.38 -9.09 -5.15
C ALA A 127 6.84 -9.36 -5.56
N ARG A 128 7.07 -10.30 -6.49
CA ARG A 128 8.41 -10.60 -7.04
C ARG A 128 9.02 -9.39 -7.73
N GLU A 129 8.22 -8.63 -8.48
CA GLU A 129 8.67 -7.40 -9.13
C GLU A 129 9.04 -6.34 -8.09
N ALA A 130 8.13 -6.08 -7.13
CA ALA A 130 8.36 -5.12 -6.05
C ALA A 130 9.61 -5.46 -5.21
N MET A 131 9.87 -6.73 -4.95
CA MET A 131 11.05 -7.21 -4.21
C MET A 131 12.38 -6.96 -4.94
N LYS A 132 12.41 -6.60 -6.22
CA LYS A 132 13.63 -6.14 -6.90
C LYS A 132 14.07 -4.76 -6.39
N ASN A 133 13.14 -3.93 -5.95
CA ASN A 133 13.42 -2.59 -5.42
C ASN A 133 14.00 -2.68 -3.99
N PRO A 134 15.21 -2.14 -3.73
CA PRO A 134 15.84 -2.22 -2.41
C PRO A 134 15.07 -1.46 -1.33
N THR A 135 14.39 -0.37 -1.68
CA THR A 135 13.55 0.39 -0.75
C THR A 135 12.32 -0.42 -0.35
N PHE A 136 11.68 -1.09 -1.31
CA PHE A 136 10.57 -1.98 -1.01
C PHE A 136 10.98 -3.09 -0.04
N ARG A 137 12.12 -3.75 -0.29
CA ARG A 137 12.66 -4.77 0.65
C ARG A 137 12.86 -4.21 2.05
N LYS A 138 13.41 -3.00 2.16
CA LYS A 138 13.59 -2.33 3.45
C LYS A 138 12.26 -2.06 4.14
N LEU A 139 11.26 -1.57 3.44
CA LEU A 139 9.93 -1.31 3.99
C LEU A 139 9.32 -2.58 4.59
N VAL A 140 9.26 -3.68 3.82
CA VAL A 140 8.57 -4.92 4.23
C VAL A 140 9.31 -5.72 5.30
N THR A 141 10.60 -5.48 5.51
CA THR A 141 11.41 -6.10 6.58
C THR A 141 11.48 -5.25 7.85
N THR A 142 10.96 -4.03 7.84
CA THR A 142 11.00 -3.13 9.00
C THR A 142 9.88 -3.50 9.98
N THR A 143 10.23 -3.64 11.25
CA THR A 143 9.26 -4.00 12.32
C THR A 143 8.64 -2.80 13.01
N HIS A 144 9.37 -1.68 13.11
CA HIS A 144 8.92 -0.45 13.76
C HIS A 144 9.40 0.76 12.96
N HIS A 145 8.57 1.78 12.87
CA HIS A 145 8.92 3.07 12.30
C HIS A 145 8.28 4.21 13.10
N LYS A 146 8.96 5.35 13.14
CA LYS A 146 8.50 6.55 13.83
C LYS A 146 8.31 7.66 12.81
N ILE A 147 7.07 8.10 12.64
CA ILE A 147 6.75 9.29 11.86
C ILE A 147 6.92 10.50 12.78
N PRO A 148 7.75 11.49 12.43
CA PRO A 148 7.89 12.72 13.21
C PRO A 148 6.56 13.47 13.37
N ALA A 149 6.49 14.40 14.30
CA ALA A 149 5.38 15.33 14.38
C ALA A 149 5.28 16.14 13.07
N THR A 150 4.06 16.37 12.63
CA THR A 150 3.74 17.15 11.43
C THR A 150 3.18 18.53 11.83
N ASN A 151 2.77 19.30 10.82
CA ASN A 151 2.07 20.57 11.05
C ASN A 151 0.73 20.43 11.78
N LEU A 152 0.08 19.23 11.72
CA LEU A 152 -1.26 19.01 12.30
C LEU A 152 -1.34 17.88 13.33
N SER A 153 -0.28 17.10 13.49
CA SER A 153 -0.33 15.89 14.32
C SER A 153 0.98 15.67 15.10
N LYS A 154 0.85 15.04 16.28
CA LYS A 154 2.00 14.56 17.06
C LYS A 154 2.69 13.40 16.35
N GLU A 155 3.89 13.04 16.81
CA GLU A 155 4.59 11.87 16.30
C GLU A 155 3.72 10.60 16.39
N ARG A 156 3.89 9.71 15.39
CA ARG A 156 3.22 8.41 15.35
C ARG A 156 4.25 7.29 15.40
N LYS A 157 3.98 6.26 16.21
CA LYS A 157 4.80 5.05 16.28
C LYS A 157 4.07 3.92 15.55
N LEU A 158 4.68 3.42 14.51
CA LEU A 158 4.16 2.33 13.72
C LEU A 158 4.82 1.01 14.11
N LYS A 159 4.03 -0.06 14.10
CA LYS A 159 4.50 -1.44 14.25
C LYS A 159 3.97 -2.28 13.10
N THR A 160 4.78 -3.23 12.64
CA THR A 160 4.38 -4.16 11.59
C THR A 160 3.15 -4.98 12.01
N THR A 161 2.26 -5.21 11.05
CA THR A 161 1.12 -6.14 11.18
C THR A 161 1.51 -7.59 10.89
N ASN A 162 2.73 -7.86 10.42
CA ASN A 162 3.20 -9.22 10.17
C ASN A 162 3.71 -9.87 11.45
N PRO A 163 2.98 -10.86 12.01
CA PRO A 163 3.34 -11.47 13.29
C PRO A 163 4.58 -12.36 13.20
N CYS A 164 4.99 -12.77 11.99
CA CYS A 164 6.15 -13.66 11.78
C CYS A 164 7.45 -12.88 11.60
N LEU A 165 7.36 -11.58 11.27
CA LEU A 165 8.54 -10.76 10.99
C LEU A 165 9.32 -10.49 12.27
N GLY A 166 10.61 -10.87 12.27
CA GLY A 166 11.47 -10.78 13.45
C GLY A 166 11.28 -11.90 14.48
N VAL A 167 10.41 -12.89 14.18
CA VAL A 167 10.16 -14.06 15.04
C VAL A 167 10.76 -15.33 14.44
N TYR A 168 10.63 -15.49 13.10
CA TYR A 168 11.19 -16.63 12.38
C TYR A 168 12.34 -16.17 11.48
N ASP A 169 13.45 -16.90 11.52
CA ASP A 169 14.59 -16.66 10.65
C ASP A 169 14.20 -16.86 9.18
N GLY A 170 14.67 -15.96 8.30
CA GLY A 170 14.41 -16.02 6.86
C GLY A 170 13.08 -15.38 6.40
N ILE A 171 12.22 -14.93 7.31
CA ILE A 171 11.02 -14.15 6.93
C ILE A 171 11.42 -12.74 6.49
N THR A 172 11.15 -12.41 5.23
CA THR A 172 11.50 -11.14 4.59
C THR A 172 10.29 -10.27 4.17
N GLY A 173 9.10 -10.59 4.67
CA GLY A 173 7.87 -9.84 4.36
C GLY A 173 6.76 -10.78 3.90
N VAL A 174 5.79 -10.37 3.05
CA VAL A 174 5.75 -9.07 2.32
C VAL A 174 4.66 -8.17 2.89
N LYS A 175 3.38 -8.60 2.80
CA LYS A 175 2.22 -7.82 3.26
C LYS A 175 1.14 -8.76 3.81
N THR A 176 0.51 -8.35 4.90
CA THR A 176 -0.66 -9.02 5.47
C THR A 176 -1.95 -8.47 4.86
N GLY A 177 -2.98 -9.30 4.79
CA GLY A 177 -4.34 -8.93 4.42
C GLY A 177 -5.35 -9.67 5.30
N THR A 178 -6.50 -9.03 5.53
CA THR A 178 -7.65 -9.63 6.21
C THR A 178 -8.91 -9.22 5.42
N SER A 179 -9.66 -10.20 4.99
CA SER A 179 -10.97 -10.06 4.32
C SER A 179 -12.08 -10.46 5.28
#